data_d520289d904494eec4ad5ee510d8aa9b
#
_entry.id   d520289d904494eec4ad5ee510d8aa9b
#
_cell.length_a   1.000
_cell.length_b   1.000
_cell.length_c   1.000
_cell.angle_alpha   90.00
_cell.angle_beta   90.00
_cell.angle_gamma   90.00
#
_symmetry.space_group_name_H-M   'P 1'
#
loop_
_entity.id
_entity.type
_entity.pdbx_description
1 polymer ?
#
loop_
_entity_poly.entity_id
_entity_poly.type
_entity_poly.pdbx_seq_one_letter_code
_entity_poly.pdbx_strand_id
1 'polypeptide(L)'
;MKTRDQSELVNIGRISSAVGLKGEVRVTLYSRDSVNLKEGKNLLLKRAKETAEATCERVRLQNNQPIAKLSDIDDRNAAEFLKGMEIYISADQLEELPEGEHYVRDIIGYEVYDKTSQAVIGTLKDVIQNTAQSVLDVKSNEGKQILIPAVDAFMRGIDDEKDTINVELIPGFID
;
A
#
# COMPACT_ATOMS: atom_id res chain seq x y z
N MET A 1 -9.46 3.88 -15.63
CA MET A 1 -9.41 2.90 -14.52
C MET A 1 -8.67 1.66 -14.99
N LYS A 2 -7.59 1.29 -14.32
CA LYS A 2 -6.85 0.07 -14.70
C LYS A 2 -7.65 -1.17 -14.33
N THR A 3 -7.76 -2.12 -15.28
CA THR A 3 -8.41 -3.42 -15.02
C THR A 3 -7.51 -4.24 -14.10
N ARG A 4 -8.07 -4.76 -13.01
CA ARG A 4 -7.34 -5.62 -12.07
C ARG A 4 -7.62 -7.09 -12.40
N ASP A 5 -6.56 -7.88 -12.46
CA ASP A 5 -6.64 -9.30 -12.77
C ASP A 5 -6.95 -10.11 -11.50
N GLN A 6 -7.92 -11.00 -11.55
CA GLN A 6 -8.28 -11.90 -10.45
C GLN A 6 -7.15 -12.86 -10.05
N SER A 7 -6.27 -13.19 -10.99
CA SER A 7 -5.12 -14.07 -10.73
C SER A 7 -3.95 -13.36 -10.06
N GLU A 8 -3.92 -12.02 -10.09
CA GLU A 8 -2.87 -11.23 -9.47
C GLU A 8 -3.08 -11.13 -7.96
N LEU A 9 -2.04 -11.46 -7.20
CA LEU A 9 -2.03 -11.32 -5.75
C LEU A 9 -1.33 -10.03 -5.34
N VAL A 10 -1.95 -9.33 -4.41
CA VAL A 10 -1.46 -8.06 -3.88
C VAL A 10 -1.14 -8.21 -2.40
N ASN A 11 0.10 -7.89 -2.02
CA ASN A 11 0.50 -7.86 -0.62
C ASN A 11 -0.05 -6.59 0.04
N ILE A 12 -0.92 -6.75 1.05
CA ILE A 12 -1.54 -5.63 1.76
C ILE A 12 -0.93 -5.37 3.14
N GLY A 13 -0.11 -6.28 3.65
CA GLY A 13 0.49 -6.15 4.96
C GLY A 13 1.09 -7.45 5.46
N ARG A 14 1.32 -7.52 6.77
CA ARG A 14 1.87 -8.71 7.42
C ARG A 14 1.31 -8.88 8.82
N ILE A 15 1.35 -10.10 9.33
CA ILE A 15 1.01 -10.42 10.72
C ILE A 15 2.25 -10.14 11.58
N SER A 16 2.14 -9.21 12.52
CA SER A 16 3.25 -8.78 13.37
C SER A 16 3.34 -9.55 14.69
N SER A 17 2.22 -9.93 15.28
CA SER A 17 2.20 -10.67 16.55
C SER A 17 0.84 -11.32 16.83
N ALA A 18 0.82 -12.32 17.72
CA ALA A 18 -0.40 -12.82 18.31
C ALA A 18 -0.90 -11.86 19.40
N VAL A 19 -2.21 -11.81 19.61
CA VAL A 19 -2.86 -10.97 20.63
C VAL A 19 -3.80 -11.81 21.47
N GLY A 20 -3.62 -11.77 22.79
CA GLY A 20 -4.46 -12.50 23.73
C GLY A 20 -4.39 -14.01 23.56
N LEU A 21 -5.46 -14.71 23.94
CA LEU A 21 -5.52 -16.18 24.01
C LEU A 21 -6.48 -16.82 23.00
N LYS A 22 -7.27 -16.01 22.31
CA LYS A 22 -8.38 -16.49 21.44
C LYS A 22 -8.04 -16.54 19.96
N GLY A 23 -6.75 -16.44 19.60
CA GLY A 23 -6.32 -16.56 18.21
C GLY A 23 -6.38 -15.26 17.40
N GLU A 24 -6.50 -14.11 18.05
CA GLU A 24 -6.39 -12.82 17.37
C GLU A 24 -4.94 -12.49 17.00
N VAL A 25 -4.74 -11.79 15.91
CA VAL A 25 -3.43 -11.34 15.41
C VAL A 25 -3.40 -9.85 15.18
N ARG A 26 -2.28 -9.23 15.50
CA ARG A 26 -1.99 -7.85 15.15
C ARG A 26 -1.45 -7.80 13.73
N VAL A 27 -1.99 -6.90 12.92
CA VAL A 27 -1.64 -6.76 11.52
C VAL A 27 -0.96 -5.40 11.31
N THR A 28 0.15 -5.39 10.58
CA THR A 28 0.76 -4.17 10.06
C THR A 28 0.36 -4.04 8.60
N LEU A 29 -0.48 -3.06 8.28
CA LEU A 29 -0.93 -2.79 6.92
C LEU A 29 -0.07 -1.72 6.26
N TYR A 30 0.11 -1.85 4.95
CA TYR A 30 0.73 -0.82 4.15
C TYR A 30 -0.23 0.36 3.98
N SER A 31 0.30 1.53 3.65
CA SER A 31 -0.50 2.73 3.44
C SER A 31 -1.62 2.49 2.42
N ARG A 32 -2.81 2.97 2.74
CA ARG A 32 -4.07 2.79 1.95
C ARG A 32 -4.64 1.37 1.95
N ASP A 33 -3.90 0.37 2.40
CA ASP A 33 -4.41 -1.00 2.45
C ASP A 33 -5.31 -1.28 3.67
N SER A 34 -5.45 -0.31 4.58
CA SER A 34 -6.36 -0.43 5.73
C SER A 34 -7.82 -0.69 5.35
N VAL A 35 -8.25 -0.19 4.19
CA VAL A 35 -9.60 -0.43 3.67
C VAL A 35 -9.80 -1.86 3.15
N ASN A 36 -8.72 -2.59 2.91
CA ASN A 36 -8.74 -3.94 2.33
C ASN A 36 -8.80 -5.06 3.37
N LEU A 37 -8.51 -4.76 4.63
CA LEU A 37 -8.65 -5.74 5.71
C LEU A 37 -10.03 -5.59 6.35
N LYS A 38 -10.97 -6.41 5.91
CA LYS A 38 -12.38 -6.36 6.34
C LYS A 38 -12.93 -7.75 6.63
N GLU A 39 -13.96 -7.78 7.45
CA GLU A 39 -14.75 -8.98 7.68
C GLU A 39 -15.28 -9.57 6.35
N GLY A 40 -15.15 -10.86 6.20
CA GLY A 40 -15.56 -11.60 5.00
C GLY A 40 -14.51 -11.69 3.89
N LYS A 41 -13.39 -10.98 3.98
CA LYS A 41 -12.32 -11.08 2.98
C LYS A 41 -11.55 -12.39 3.09
N ASN A 42 -11.28 -13.00 1.96
CA ASN A 42 -10.40 -14.15 1.85
C ASN A 42 -8.95 -13.68 1.73
N LEU A 43 -8.11 -14.18 2.61
CA LEU A 43 -6.72 -13.81 2.70
C LEU A 43 -5.83 -15.00 2.35
N LEU A 44 -4.76 -14.76 1.62
CA LEU A 44 -3.68 -15.70 1.41
C LEU A 44 -2.48 -15.28 2.25
N LEU A 45 -2.03 -16.16 3.14
CA LEU A 45 -0.90 -15.89 4.03
C LEU A 45 0.32 -16.62 3.51
N LYS A 46 1.45 -15.93 3.39
CA LYS A 46 2.70 -16.50 2.86
C LYS A 46 3.91 -16.14 3.73
N ARG A 47 4.77 -17.11 3.95
CA ARG A 47 6.08 -16.95 4.54
C ARG A 47 7.04 -17.97 3.93
N ALA A 48 8.06 -17.52 3.19
CA ALA A 48 8.98 -18.39 2.46
C ALA A 48 8.21 -19.40 1.60
N LYS A 49 8.26 -20.69 1.95
CA LYS A 49 7.54 -21.77 1.25
C LYS A 49 6.20 -22.13 1.90
N GLU A 50 5.88 -21.52 3.03
CA GLU A 50 4.63 -21.76 3.75
C GLU A 50 3.51 -20.90 3.17
N THR A 51 2.35 -21.52 2.98
CA THR A 51 1.15 -20.86 2.48
C THR A 51 -0.05 -21.33 3.27
N ALA A 52 -0.91 -20.41 3.68
CA ALA A 52 -2.16 -20.70 4.36
C ALA A 52 -3.26 -19.80 3.83
N GLU A 53 -4.49 -20.31 3.79
CA GLU A 53 -5.66 -19.53 3.44
C GLU A 53 -6.50 -19.30 4.69
N ALA A 54 -7.06 -18.10 4.84
CA ALA A 54 -7.95 -17.76 5.94
C ALA A 54 -8.96 -16.72 5.50
N THR A 55 -10.13 -16.76 6.13
CA THR A 55 -11.13 -15.70 5.98
C THR A 55 -11.02 -14.77 7.19
N CYS A 56 -11.07 -13.48 6.97
CA CYS A 56 -11.12 -12.49 8.04
C CYS A 56 -12.52 -12.50 8.66
N GLU A 57 -12.64 -12.97 9.89
CA GLU A 57 -13.94 -13.05 10.60
C GLU A 57 -14.31 -11.72 11.26
N ARG A 58 -13.33 -10.98 11.76
CA ARG A 58 -13.53 -9.71 12.47
C ARG A 58 -12.26 -8.90 12.47
N VAL A 59 -12.42 -7.58 12.40
CA VAL A 59 -11.32 -6.62 12.59
C VAL A 59 -11.74 -5.60 13.65
N ARG A 60 -10.84 -5.30 14.56
CA ARG A 60 -10.98 -4.20 15.53
C ARG A 60 -9.70 -3.39 15.61
N LEU A 61 -9.78 -2.18 16.08
CA LEU A 61 -8.61 -1.33 16.31
C LEU A 61 -8.23 -1.34 17.79
N GLN A 62 -6.97 -1.48 18.06
CA GLN A 62 -6.37 -1.30 19.37
C GLN A 62 -5.12 -0.42 19.23
N ASN A 63 -5.12 0.76 19.86
CA ASN A 63 -4.05 1.75 19.72
C ASN A 63 -3.74 2.07 18.25
N ASN A 64 -4.78 2.29 17.45
CA ASN A 64 -4.71 2.52 16.00
C ASN A 64 -4.10 1.39 15.17
N GLN A 65 -3.91 0.21 15.75
CA GLN A 65 -3.42 -0.96 15.02
C GLN A 65 -4.54 -1.96 14.79
N PRO A 66 -4.69 -2.50 13.58
CA PRO A 66 -5.69 -3.51 13.30
C PRO A 66 -5.37 -4.82 14.05
N ILE A 67 -6.39 -5.36 14.69
CA ILE A 67 -6.37 -6.70 15.29
C ILE A 67 -7.43 -7.50 14.54
N ALA A 68 -7.01 -8.60 13.92
CA ALA A 68 -7.87 -9.46 13.13
C ALA A 68 -8.09 -10.81 13.80
N LYS A 69 -9.31 -11.32 13.71
CA LYS A 69 -9.64 -12.73 13.99
C LYS A 69 -9.79 -13.43 12.65
N LEU A 70 -9.00 -14.48 12.45
CA LEU A 70 -9.01 -15.27 11.22
C LEU A 70 -9.72 -16.60 11.47
N SER A 71 -10.32 -17.15 10.40
CA SER A 71 -10.97 -18.46 10.44
C SER A 71 -10.00 -19.57 10.87
N ASP A 72 -10.49 -20.51 11.67
CA ASP A 72 -9.73 -21.68 12.16
C ASP A 72 -8.49 -21.36 13.01
N ILE A 73 -8.33 -20.11 13.44
CA ILE A 73 -7.26 -19.68 14.34
C ILE A 73 -7.90 -19.33 15.69
N ASP A 74 -7.98 -20.30 16.59
CA ASP A 74 -8.81 -20.21 17.80
C ASP A 74 -8.02 -20.11 19.11
N ASP A 75 -6.70 -20.24 19.04
CA ASP A 75 -5.83 -20.15 20.21
C ASP A 75 -4.56 -19.34 19.89
N ARG A 76 -3.83 -19.00 20.97
CA ARG A 76 -2.61 -18.22 20.85
C ARG A 76 -1.51 -18.95 20.08
N ASN A 77 -1.38 -20.25 20.24
CA ASN A 77 -0.32 -21.02 19.55
C ASN A 77 -0.53 -21.01 18.04
N ALA A 78 -1.76 -21.19 17.58
CA ALA A 78 -2.11 -21.08 16.17
C ALA A 78 -1.84 -19.67 15.64
N ALA A 79 -2.18 -18.63 16.40
CA ALA A 79 -1.91 -17.25 16.05
C ALA A 79 -0.40 -16.93 15.99
N GLU A 80 0.38 -17.46 16.93
CA GLU A 80 1.85 -17.28 16.95
C GLU A 80 2.54 -17.93 15.74
N PHE A 81 2.01 -19.04 15.26
CA PHE A 81 2.50 -19.68 14.04
C PHE A 81 2.41 -18.76 12.83
N LEU A 82 1.40 -17.89 12.79
CA LEU A 82 1.19 -16.95 11.68
C LEU A 82 2.09 -15.71 11.74
N LYS A 83 2.79 -15.49 12.86
CA LYS A 83 3.67 -14.32 13.01
C LYS A 83 4.71 -14.25 11.89
N GLY A 84 4.83 -13.11 11.25
CA GLY A 84 5.76 -12.86 10.16
C GLY A 84 5.22 -13.25 8.78
N MET A 85 4.03 -13.85 8.70
CA MET A 85 3.40 -14.11 7.41
C MET A 85 2.91 -12.83 6.76
N GLU A 86 3.16 -12.70 5.47
CA GLU A 86 2.63 -11.62 4.64
C GLU A 86 1.20 -11.94 4.22
N ILE A 87 0.37 -10.91 4.10
CA ILE A 87 -1.05 -11.01 3.78
C ILE A 87 -1.27 -10.57 2.35
N TYR A 88 -1.87 -11.45 1.53
CA TYR A 88 -2.21 -11.18 0.14
C TYR A 88 -3.72 -11.29 -0.07
N ILE A 89 -4.23 -10.47 -0.97
CA ILE A 89 -5.58 -10.59 -1.54
C ILE A 89 -5.48 -10.60 -3.05
N SER A 90 -6.52 -11.08 -3.75
CA SER A 90 -6.57 -10.91 -5.20
C SER A 90 -6.80 -9.44 -5.57
N ALA A 91 -6.22 -9.01 -6.67
CA ALA A 91 -6.29 -7.61 -7.10
C ALA A 91 -7.72 -7.12 -7.36
N ASP A 92 -8.64 -8.01 -7.77
CA ASP A 92 -10.06 -7.70 -7.95
C ASP A 92 -10.80 -7.42 -6.63
N GLN A 93 -10.24 -7.87 -5.50
CA GLN A 93 -10.80 -7.60 -4.16
C GLN A 93 -10.33 -6.28 -3.55
N LEU A 94 -9.44 -5.54 -4.21
CA LEU A 94 -9.03 -4.21 -3.76
C LEU A 94 -10.23 -3.27 -3.75
N GLU A 95 -10.44 -2.62 -2.61
CA GLU A 95 -11.49 -1.62 -2.46
C GLU A 95 -11.16 -0.37 -3.28
N GLU A 96 -12.18 0.33 -3.75
CA GLU A 96 -12.01 1.63 -4.36
C GLU A 96 -11.62 2.64 -3.27
N LEU A 97 -10.63 3.49 -3.58
CA LEU A 97 -10.22 4.56 -2.70
C LEU A 97 -11.06 5.82 -2.95
N PRO A 98 -11.24 6.70 -1.94
CA PRO A 98 -11.86 8.01 -2.14
C PRO A 98 -11.19 8.79 -3.27
N GLU A 99 -11.95 9.72 -3.87
CA GLU A 99 -11.44 10.60 -4.93
C GLU A 99 -10.15 11.31 -4.49
N GLY A 100 -9.15 11.31 -5.35
CA GLY A 100 -7.83 11.90 -5.06
C GLY A 100 -6.86 10.99 -4.31
N GLU A 101 -7.28 9.82 -3.84
CA GLU A 101 -6.42 8.84 -3.22
C GLU A 101 -6.08 7.71 -4.21
N HIS A 102 -4.85 7.21 -4.16
CA HIS A 102 -4.35 6.20 -5.10
C HIS A 102 -3.52 5.15 -4.37
N TYR A 103 -3.63 3.91 -4.82
CA TYR A 103 -2.66 2.89 -4.44
C TYR A 103 -1.32 3.16 -5.14
N VAL A 104 -0.22 2.96 -4.42
CA VAL A 104 1.13 3.14 -5.00
C VAL A 104 1.29 2.30 -6.26
N ARG A 105 0.85 1.04 -6.24
CA ARG A 105 0.94 0.12 -7.38
C ARG A 105 0.24 0.60 -8.64
N ASP A 106 -0.80 1.41 -8.49
CA ASP A 106 -1.58 1.91 -9.63
C ASP A 106 -0.91 3.11 -10.31
N ILE A 107 -0.08 3.84 -9.58
CA ILE A 107 0.59 5.05 -10.09
C ILE A 107 2.07 4.84 -10.45
N ILE A 108 2.64 3.69 -10.13
CA ILE A 108 4.01 3.36 -10.58
C ILE A 108 4.05 3.39 -12.11
N GLY A 109 5.03 4.08 -12.65
CA GLY A 109 5.19 4.28 -14.09
C GLY A 109 4.52 5.53 -14.64
N TYR A 110 3.77 6.27 -13.82
CA TYR A 110 3.20 7.56 -14.22
C TYR A 110 4.30 8.58 -14.46
N GLU A 111 4.10 9.44 -15.44
CA GLU A 111 4.97 10.59 -15.68
C GLU A 111 4.78 11.63 -14.59
N VAL A 112 5.86 12.25 -14.16
CA VAL A 112 5.82 13.35 -13.19
C VAL A 112 6.02 14.66 -13.95
N TYR A 113 4.97 15.48 -13.96
CA TYR A 113 4.96 16.79 -14.62
C TYR A 113 5.11 17.89 -13.58
N ASP A 114 6.13 18.72 -13.76
CA ASP A 114 6.37 19.87 -12.90
C ASP A 114 5.80 21.15 -13.53
N LYS A 115 4.86 21.75 -12.82
CA LYS A 115 4.20 22.99 -13.27
C LYS A 115 5.15 24.21 -13.30
N THR A 116 6.18 24.21 -12.46
CA THR A 116 7.16 25.29 -12.39
C THR A 116 8.02 25.32 -13.66
N SER A 117 8.58 24.18 -14.04
CA SER A 117 9.38 24.08 -15.27
C SER A 117 8.55 23.83 -16.53
N GLN A 118 7.24 23.54 -16.36
CA GLN A 118 6.32 23.18 -17.44
C GLN A 118 6.80 21.99 -18.29
N ALA A 119 7.37 20.99 -17.64
CA ALA A 119 7.96 19.83 -18.29
C ALA A 119 7.75 18.55 -17.49
N VAL A 120 7.77 17.41 -18.20
CA VAL A 120 7.88 16.08 -17.58
C VAL A 120 9.31 15.92 -17.08
N ILE A 121 9.47 15.75 -15.78
CA ILE A 121 10.78 15.64 -15.12
C ILE A 121 11.26 14.21 -14.95
N GLY A 122 10.38 13.23 -15.10
CA GLY A 122 10.71 11.83 -14.98
C GLY A 122 9.49 10.93 -14.84
N THR A 123 9.71 9.72 -14.37
CA THR A 123 8.70 8.69 -14.20
C THR A 123 8.74 8.17 -12.76
N LEU A 124 7.58 7.99 -12.13
CA LEU A 124 7.49 7.46 -10.78
C LEU A 124 7.97 6.00 -10.75
N LYS A 125 9.00 5.75 -9.98
CA LYS A 125 9.57 4.43 -9.78
C LYS A 125 9.01 3.73 -8.55
N ASP A 126 8.86 4.47 -7.45
CA ASP A 126 8.36 3.95 -6.18
C ASP A 126 7.86 5.09 -5.29
N VAL A 127 7.18 4.74 -4.21
CA VAL A 127 6.83 5.68 -3.14
C VAL A 127 7.41 5.15 -1.84
N ILE A 128 8.40 5.88 -1.33
CA ILE A 128 9.04 5.54 -0.05
C ILE A 128 8.13 6.01 1.06
N GLN A 129 7.68 5.06 1.86
CA GLN A 129 6.83 5.35 3.00
C GLN A 129 7.67 5.41 4.27
N ASN A 130 7.60 6.52 4.98
CA ASN A 130 8.20 6.63 6.30
C ASN A 130 7.18 7.19 7.31
N THR A 131 7.58 7.28 8.58
CA THR A 131 6.67 7.63 9.67
C THR A 131 6.12 9.06 9.60
N ALA A 132 6.81 9.97 8.92
CA ALA A 132 6.44 11.39 8.89
C ALA A 132 5.69 11.77 7.61
N GLN A 133 6.17 11.30 6.45
CA GLN A 133 5.59 11.64 5.14
C GLN A 133 6.05 10.65 4.09
N SER A 134 5.28 10.51 3.02
CA SER A 134 5.68 9.74 1.85
C SER A 134 6.59 10.57 0.95
N VAL A 135 7.50 9.90 0.24
CA VAL A 135 8.42 10.52 -0.71
C VAL A 135 8.29 9.81 -2.05
N LEU A 136 8.05 10.54 -3.11
CA LEU A 136 8.05 10.01 -4.46
C LEU A 136 9.49 9.75 -4.91
N ASP A 137 9.79 8.54 -5.30
CA ASP A 137 11.06 8.17 -5.93
C ASP A 137 10.88 8.22 -7.44
N VAL A 138 11.39 9.26 -8.06
CA VAL A 138 11.22 9.56 -9.48
C VAL A 138 12.54 9.32 -10.21
N LYS A 139 12.48 8.56 -11.30
CA LYS A 139 13.61 8.42 -12.21
C LYS A 139 13.52 9.50 -13.28
N SER A 140 14.48 10.41 -13.29
CA SER A 140 14.54 11.49 -14.28
C SER A 140 14.77 10.97 -15.70
N ASN A 141 14.51 11.83 -16.70
CA ASN A 141 14.77 11.49 -18.10
C ASN A 141 16.25 11.18 -18.38
N GLU A 142 17.16 11.70 -17.55
CA GLU A 142 18.61 11.43 -17.60
C GLU A 142 19.04 10.22 -16.78
N GLY A 143 18.09 9.52 -16.13
CA GLY A 143 18.35 8.34 -15.29
C GLY A 143 18.76 8.64 -13.86
N LYS A 144 18.72 9.90 -13.43
CA LYS A 144 19.01 10.30 -12.04
C LYS A 144 17.79 10.08 -11.15
N GLN A 145 18.04 9.83 -9.88
CA GLN A 145 17.00 9.75 -8.86
C GLN A 145 16.61 11.14 -8.39
N ILE A 146 15.30 11.41 -8.35
CA ILE A 146 14.73 12.61 -7.78
C ILE A 146 13.77 12.19 -6.66
N LEU A 147 13.98 12.70 -5.46
CA LEU A 147 13.13 12.42 -4.30
C LEU A 147 12.25 13.64 -4.02
N ILE A 148 10.93 13.48 -4.17
CA ILE A 148 9.96 14.57 -4.00
C ILE A 148 9.06 14.25 -2.81
N PRO A 149 9.07 15.05 -1.73
CA PRO A 149 8.12 14.87 -0.64
C PRO A 149 6.68 14.98 -1.13
N ALA A 150 5.84 14.00 -0.80
CA ALA A 150 4.43 13.98 -1.17
C ALA A 150 3.61 14.82 -0.18
N VAL A 151 3.85 16.11 -0.17
CA VAL A 151 3.21 17.10 0.71
C VAL A 151 2.42 18.12 -0.11
N ASP A 152 1.44 18.75 0.52
CA ASP A 152 0.56 19.72 -0.14
C ASP A 152 1.33 20.89 -0.79
N ALA A 153 2.51 21.21 -0.25
CA ALA A 153 3.37 22.26 -0.83
C ALA A 153 3.83 21.93 -2.27
N PHE A 154 4.01 20.63 -2.59
CA PHE A 154 4.51 20.18 -3.89
C PHE A 154 3.47 19.46 -4.75
N MET A 155 2.52 18.75 -4.14
CA MET A 155 1.54 17.97 -4.89
C MET A 155 0.44 18.85 -5.48
N ARG A 156 0.09 18.59 -6.75
CA ARG A 156 -0.97 19.30 -7.49
C ARG A 156 -1.99 18.35 -8.13
N GLY A 157 -2.02 17.11 -7.65
CA GLY A 157 -2.97 16.10 -8.05
C GLY A 157 -2.42 15.06 -9.02
N ILE A 158 -3.20 14.01 -9.20
CA ILE A 158 -2.88 12.89 -10.08
C ILE A 158 -3.98 12.82 -11.15
N ASP A 159 -3.57 12.74 -12.39
CA ASP A 159 -4.45 12.62 -13.55
C ASP A 159 -4.36 11.19 -14.10
N ASP A 160 -5.36 10.37 -13.76
CA ASP A 160 -5.41 8.97 -14.17
C ASP A 160 -5.70 8.77 -15.65
N GLU A 161 -6.33 9.76 -16.31
CA GLU A 161 -6.58 9.68 -17.74
C GLU A 161 -5.31 9.84 -18.57
N LYS A 162 -4.38 10.61 -18.03
CA LYS A 162 -3.10 10.91 -18.67
C LYS A 162 -1.92 10.15 -18.07
N ASP A 163 -2.16 9.30 -17.06
CA ASP A 163 -1.11 8.63 -16.29
C ASP A 163 -0.03 9.62 -15.80
N THR A 164 -0.46 10.76 -15.23
CA THR A 164 0.43 11.86 -14.88
C THR A 164 0.25 12.30 -13.43
N ILE A 165 1.36 12.48 -12.72
CA ILE A 165 1.42 13.08 -11.40
C ILE A 165 1.87 14.54 -11.56
N ASN A 166 1.01 15.47 -11.15
CA ASN A 166 1.31 16.90 -11.23
C ASN A 166 1.96 17.37 -9.94
N VAL A 167 3.12 17.99 -10.07
CA VAL A 167 3.84 18.64 -8.97
C VAL A 167 4.15 20.09 -9.31
N GLU A 168 4.46 20.88 -8.30
CA GLU A 168 4.92 22.25 -8.45
C GLU A 168 6.12 22.44 -7.52
N LEU A 169 7.31 22.31 -8.08
CA LEU A 169 8.55 22.34 -7.32
C LEU A 169 9.08 23.77 -7.21
N ILE A 170 9.80 24.03 -6.13
CA ILE A 170 10.49 25.33 -5.98
C ILE A 170 11.65 25.41 -6.99
N PRO A 171 11.99 26.62 -7.49
CA PRO A 171 13.14 26.79 -8.36
C PRO A 171 14.42 26.24 -7.73
N GLY A 172 15.21 25.49 -8.51
CA GLY A 172 16.46 24.87 -8.02
C GLY A 172 16.27 23.55 -7.24
N PHE A 173 15.04 23.02 -7.14
CA PHE A 173 14.79 21.73 -6.47
C PHE A 173 15.45 20.57 -7.22
N ILE A 174 15.48 20.65 -8.55
CA ILE A 174 16.14 19.70 -9.43
C ILE A 174 17.33 20.39 -10.08
N ASP A 175 18.51 19.97 -9.77
CA ASP A 175 19.75 20.43 -10.41
C ASP A 175 20.37 19.33 -11.29
#